data_1ba09e24ee062afc69eced287fc0b299
#
_entry.id   1ba09e24ee062afc69eced287fc0b299
#
_cell.length_a   1.000
_cell.length_b   1.000
_cell.length_c   1.000
_cell.angle_alpha   90.00
_cell.angle_beta   90.00
_cell.angle_gamma   90.00
#
_symmetry.space_group_name_H-M   'P 1'
#
loop_
_entity.id
_entity.type
_entity.pdbx_description
1 polymer ?
#
loop_
_entity_poly.entity_id
_entity_poly.type
_entity_poly.pdbx_seq_one_letter_code
_entity_poly.pdbx_strand_id
1 'polypeptide(L)'
;MEKLKDMTKDSRILMFELKKRRKDIIFWLSIIFAILFIYIFISSKDFSFFLVLSSIVQTCAFIIILLKVTDRQNCSGLSANTLICYCILLLARLTSTLFYPGYLPNDNTGSWLYQLSETISMLICCLLIYLIYFKYKETSDLMLDNKIPFYYLVIPSYLLAIVVKSNLNYNFFCDTNWAFSMYLETFAIFPQILLFTIK
;
A
#
# COMPACT_ATOMS: atom_id res chain seq x y z
N MET A 1 34.91 20.34 -26.55
CA MET A 1 34.04 19.90 -27.67
C MET A 1 33.44 18.52 -27.45
N GLU A 2 34.15 17.56 -26.87
CA GLU A 2 33.68 16.19 -26.58
C GLU A 2 32.51 16.15 -25.56
N LYS A 3 32.61 16.86 -24.45
CA LYS A 3 31.55 16.98 -23.44
C LYS A 3 30.21 17.50 -23.99
N LEU A 4 30.25 18.41 -24.94
CA LEU A 4 29.04 18.94 -25.60
C LEU A 4 28.39 17.91 -26.55
N LYS A 5 29.20 17.06 -27.20
CA LYS A 5 28.72 15.96 -28.06
C LYS A 5 28.05 14.85 -27.21
N ASP A 6 28.61 14.53 -26.04
CA ASP A 6 28.00 13.54 -25.13
C ASP A 6 26.67 14.06 -24.55
N MET A 7 26.61 15.30 -24.09
CA MET A 7 25.35 15.91 -23.62
C MET A 7 24.24 15.93 -24.69
N THR A 8 24.61 16.20 -25.96
CA THR A 8 23.65 16.18 -27.07
C THR A 8 23.23 14.77 -27.51
N LYS A 9 24.07 13.77 -27.29
CA LYS A 9 23.76 12.36 -27.51
C LYS A 9 22.81 11.84 -26.45
N ASP A 10 23.09 12.15 -25.17
CA ASP A 10 22.22 11.76 -24.05
C ASP A 10 20.84 12.42 -24.14
N SER A 11 20.77 13.69 -24.54
CA SER A 11 19.47 14.36 -24.72
C SER A 11 18.65 13.76 -25.88
N ARG A 12 19.29 13.28 -26.94
CA ARG A 12 18.59 12.59 -28.06
C ARG A 12 18.07 11.23 -27.66
N ILE A 13 18.83 10.46 -26.88
CA ILE A 13 18.40 9.17 -26.33
C ILE A 13 17.23 9.37 -25.39
N LEU A 14 17.30 10.36 -24.49
CA LEU A 14 16.22 10.70 -23.57
C LEU A 14 14.93 11.09 -24.31
N MET A 15 15.05 11.93 -25.35
CA MET A 15 13.90 12.33 -26.19
C MET A 15 13.29 11.16 -26.95
N PHE A 16 14.09 10.22 -27.41
CA PHE A 16 13.60 9.02 -28.07
C PHE A 16 12.84 8.11 -27.11
N GLU A 17 13.36 7.87 -25.91
CA GLU A 17 12.69 7.10 -24.85
C GLU A 17 11.41 7.77 -24.37
N LEU A 18 11.39 9.09 -24.20
CA LEU A 18 10.20 9.86 -23.85
C LEU A 18 9.13 9.75 -24.95
N LYS A 19 9.53 9.82 -26.22
CA LYS A 19 8.60 9.68 -27.35
C LYS A 19 8.01 8.26 -27.43
N LYS A 20 8.79 7.23 -27.12
CA LYS A 20 8.33 5.84 -27.07
C LYS A 20 7.30 5.60 -25.95
N ARG A 21 7.49 6.25 -24.79
CA ARG A 21 6.61 6.16 -23.62
C ARG A 21 5.56 7.26 -23.54
N ARG A 22 5.38 8.04 -24.60
CA ARG A 22 4.48 9.20 -24.60
C ARG A 22 3.05 8.87 -24.16
N LYS A 23 2.52 7.72 -24.59
CA LYS A 23 1.15 7.29 -24.20
C LYS A 23 1.06 7.04 -22.69
N ASP A 24 2.06 6.37 -22.12
CA ASP A 24 2.09 6.08 -20.68
C ASP A 24 2.25 7.37 -19.86
N ILE A 25 3.11 8.29 -20.32
CA ILE A 25 3.31 9.59 -19.67
C ILE A 25 2.01 10.42 -19.69
N ILE A 26 1.34 10.50 -20.83
CA ILE A 26 0.06 11.21 -20.94
C ILE A 26 -1.00 10.57 -20.04
N PHE A 27 -1.06 9.25 -19.97
CA PHE A 27 -1.97 8.52 -19.09
C PHE A 27 -1.73 8.88 -17.61
N TRP A 28 -0.49 8.81 -17.13
CA TRP A 28 -0.16 9.17 -15.75
C TRP A 28 -0.38 10.64 -15.43
N LEU A 29 -0.05 11.55 -16.36
CA LEU A 29 -0.34 12.97 -16.21
C LEU A 29 -1.85 13.24 -16.16
N SER A 30 -2.66 12.54 -16.93
CA SER A 30 -4.12 12.69 -16.89
C SER A 30 -4.70 12.24 -15.55
N ILE A 31 -4.17 11.16 -14.95
CA ILE A 31 -4.57 10.71 -13.61
C ILE A 31 -4.19 11.76 -12.56
N ILE A 32 -2.96 12.25 -12.58
CA ILE A 32 -2.51 13.31 -11.64
C ILE A 32 -3.38 14.56 -11.77
N PHE A 33 -3.67 14.98 -13.01
CA PHE A 33 -4.53 16.12 -13.25
C PHE A 33 -5.97 15.89 -12.74
N ALA A 34 -6.53 14.70 -12.96
CA ALA A 34 -7.85 14.35 -12.45
C ALA A 34 -7.91 14.37 -10.92
N ILE A 35 -6.89 13.84 -10.24
CA ILE A 35 -6.78 13.86 -8.78
C ILE A 35 -6.71 15.32 -8.27
N LEU A 36 -5.87 16.15 -8.88
CA LEU A 36 -5.75 17.58 -8.52
C LEU A 36 -7.05 18.33 -8.79
N PHE A 37 -7.72 18.04 -9.89
CA PHE A 37 -9.01 18.64 -10.22
C PHE A 37 -10.07 18.32 -9.16
N ILE A 38 -10.20 17.04 -8.78
CA ILE A 38 -11.12 16.59 -7.73
C ILE A 38 -10.78 17.26 -6.39
N TYR A 39 -9.50 17.34 -6.05
CA TYR A 39 -9.04 17.98 -4.81
C TYR A 39 -9.40 19.46 -4.76
N ILE A 40 -9.19 20.21 -5.85
CA ILE A 40 -9.40 21.67 -5.89
C ILE A 40 -10.89 22.03 -5.98
N PHE A 41 -11.68 21.29 -6.79
CA PHE A 41 -13.04 21.68 -7.15
C PHE A 41 -14.14 20.92 -6.41
N ILE A 42 -13.87 19.71 -5.92
CA ILE A 42 -14.89 18.83 -5.28
C ILE A 42 -14.61 18.66 -3.79
N SER A 43 -13.33 18.53 -3.41
CA SER A 43 -12.95 18.42 -2.00
C SER A 43 -12.97 19.79 -1.32
N SER A 44 -13.31 19.82 -0.03
CA SER A 44 -13.18 21.01 0.84
C SER A 44 -11.73 21.47 1.06
N LYS A 45 -10.77 20.95 0.30
CA LYS A 45 -9.32 21.15 0.44
C LYS A 45 -8.75 20.62 1.78
N ASP A 46 -9.47 19.73 2.42
CA ASP A 46 -9.04 19.07 3.64
C ASP A 46 -8.02 17.96 3.36
N PHE A 47 -7.08 17.78 4.28
CA PHE A 47 -6.09 16.72 4.19
C PHE A 47 -6.71 15.31 4.21
N SER A 48 -7.92 15.19 4.75
CA SER A 48 -8.74 13.97 4.79
C SER A 48 -8.96 13.34 3.41
N PHE A 49 -9.03 14.15 2.35
CA PHE A 49 -9.17 13.66 0.97
C PHE A 49 -8.02 12.72 0.59
N PHE A 50 -6.78 13.07 0.90
CA PHE A 50 -5.61 12.24 0.57
C PHE A 50 -5.60 10.93 1.35
N LEU A 51 -6.12 10.92 2.56
CA LEU A 51 -6.23 9.73 3.39
C LEU A 51 -7.22 8.73 2.78
N VAL A 52 -8.39 9.19 2.35
CA VAL A 52 -9.38 8.36 1.65
C VAL A 52 -8.85 7.89 0.29
N LEU A 53 -8.22 8.80 -0.47
CA LEU A 53 -7.63 8.47 -1.77
C LEU A 53 -6.57 7.37 -1.65
N SER A 54 -5.67 7.47 -0.66
CA SER A 54 -4.62 6.46 -0.45
C SER A 54 -5.21 5.09 -0.14
N SER A 55 -6.24 5.02 0.70
CA SER A 55 -6.94 3.78 1.04
C SER A 55 -7.64 3.16 -0.19
N ILE A 56 -8.29 3.97 -1.03
CA ILE A 56 -8.91 3.51 -2.29
C ILE A 56 -7.85 2.96 -3.26
N VAL A 57 -6.73 3.68 -3.44
CA VAL A 57 -5.62 3.24 -4.32
C VAL A 57 -5.03 1.93 -3.82
N GLN A 58 -4.85 1.78 -2.52
CA GLN A 58 -4.39 0.53 -1.89
C GLN A 58 -5.37 -0.61 -2.16
N THR A 59 -6.67 -0.39 -1.99
CA THR A 59 -7.72 -1.37 -2.29
C THR A 59 -7.68 -1.80 -3.76
N CYS A 60 -7.57 -0.85 -4.69
CA CYS A 60 -7.42 -1.15 -6.12
C CYS A 60 -6.18 -1.98 -6.41
N ALA A 61 -5.05 -1.70 -5.76
CA ALA A 61 -3.83 -2.48 -5.92
C ALA A 61 -4.04 -3.94 -5.48
N PHE A 62 -4.68 -4.19 -4.34
CA PHE A 62 -4.99 -5.54 -3.89
C PHE A 62 -5.97 -6.27 -4.81
N ILE A 63 -6.99 -5.58 -5.34
CA ILE A 63 -7.92 -6.13 -6.34
C ILE A 63 -7.14 -6.58 -7.59
N ILE A 64 -6.24 -5.73 -8.11
CA ILE A 64 -5.43 -6.07 -9.29
C ILE A 64 -4.55 -7.29 -9.03
N ILE A 65 -3.93 -7.39 -7.85
CA ILE A 65 -3.14 -8.56 -7.46
C ILE A 65 -4.01 -9.82 -7.43
N LEU A 66 -5.19 -9.74 -6.80
CA LEU A 66 -6.13 -10.86 -6.70
C LEU A 66 -6.58 -11.34 -8.10
N LEU A 67 -6.96 -10.41 -8.98
CA LEU A 67 -7.35 -10.73 -10.35
C LEU A 67 -6.20 -11.41 -11.10
N LYS A 68 -4.98 -10.88 -10.99
CA LYS A 68 -3.80 -11.44 -11.64
C LYS A 68 -3.44 -12.84 -11.13
N VAL A 69 -3.53 -13.07 -9.82
CA VAL A 69 -3.29 -14.40 -9.21
C VAL A 69 -4.35 -15.40 -9.65
N THR A 70 -5.61 -14.98 -9.70
CA THR A 70 -6.74 -15.83 -10.09
C THR A 70 -6.69 -16.16 -11.58
N ASP A 71 -6.36 -15.20 -12.44
CA ASP A 71 -6.24 -15.39 -13.89
C ASP A 71 -5.07 -16.32 -14.24
N ARG A 72 -3.92 -16.10 -13.64
CA ARG A 72 -2.71 -16.90 -13.89
C ARG A 72 -2.67 -18.21 -13.13
N GLN A 73 -3.54 -18.41 -12.14
CA GLN A 73 -3.55 -19.54 -11.22
C GLN A 73 -2.16 -19.82 -10.59
N ASN A 74 -1.44 -18.75 -10.31
CA ASN A 74 -0.03 -18.79 -9.87
C ASN A 74 0.25 -17.68 -8.88
N CYS A 75 0.86 -18.03 -7.73
CA CYS A 75 1.27 -17.10 -6.67
C CYS A 75 2.79 -16.84 -6.65
N SER A 76 3.53 -17.30 -7.67
CA SER A 76 4.97 -17.11 -7.73
C SER A 76 5.35 -15.62 -7.75
N GLY A 77 6.29 -15.23 -6.90
CA GLY A 77 6.74 -13.86 -6.75
C GLY A 77 5.88 -13.00 -5.81
N LEU A 78 4.86 -13.57 -5.15
CA LEU A 78 4.07 -12.87 -4.15
C LEU A 78 4.50 -13.29 -2.74
N SER A 79 4.84 -12.32 -1.89
CA SER A 79 5.27 -12.55 -0.52
C SER A 79 4.06 -12.73 0.40
N ALA A 80 3.97 -13.90 1.05
CA ALA A 80 2.97 -14.16 2.08
C ALA A 80 3.23 -13.31 3.33
N ASN A 81 4.50 -13.10 3.71
CA ASN A 81 4.87 -12.28 4.87
C ASN A 81 4.44 -10.83 4.70
N THR A 82 4.57 -10.26 3.49
CA THR A 82 4.04 -8.93 3.18
C THR A 82 2.53 -8.87 3.38
N LEU A 83 1.77 -9.83 2.85
CA LEU A 83 0.31 -9.86 2.98
C LEU A 83 -0.13 -10.05 4.44
N ILE A 84 0.60 -10.86 5.21
CA ILE A 84 0.34 -11.03 6.66
C ILE A 84 0.57 -9.70 7.39
N CYS A 85 1.65 -8.96 7.09
CA CYS A 85 1.88 -7.63 7.64
C CYS A 85 0.72 -6.68 7.31
N TYR A 86 0.26 -6.66 6.05
CA TYR A 86 -0.90 -5.85 5.64
C TYR A 86 -2.19 -6.27 6.35
N CYS A 87 -2.45 -7.55 6.51
CA CYS A 87 -3.61 -8.04 7.25
C CYS A 87 -3.60 -7.57 8.72
N ILE A 88 -2.45 -7.68 9.39
CA ILE A 88 -2.27 -7.25 10.78
C ILE A 88 -2.44 -5.73 10.93
N LEU A 89 -1.80 -4.93 10.05
CA LEU A 89 -1.91 -3.46 10.14
C LEU A 89 -3.33 -2.96 9.83
N LEU A 90 -4.01 -3.56 8.82
CA LEU A 90 -5.39 -3.20 8.49
C LEU A 90 -6.34 -3.54 9.64
N LEU A 91 -6.15 -4.70 10.28
CA LEU A 91 -6.93 -5.07 11.47
C LEU A 91 -6.70 -4.07 12.63
N ALA A 92 -5.44 -3.70 12.91
CA ALA A 92 -5.11 -2.72 13.93
C ALA A 92 -5.71 -1.34 13.62
N ARG A 93 -5.67 -0.91 12.36
CA ARG A 93 -6.26 0.35 11.88
C ARG A 93 -7.76 0.36 12.00
N LEU A 94 -8.44 -0.71 11.58
CA LEU A 94 -9.89 -0.86 11.70
C LEU A 94 -10.34 -0.86 13.18
N THR A 95 -9.62 -1.52 14.09
CA THR A 95 -9.95 -1.49 15.52
C THR A 95 -9.89 -0.07 16.10
N SER A 96 -9.00 0.79 15.56
CA SER A 96 -8.91 2.19 15.99
C SER A 96 -10.00 3.08 15.42
N THR A 97 -10.42 2.84 14.17
CA THR A 97 -11.36 3.70 13.43
C THR A 97 -12.81 3.30 13.55
N LEU A 98 -13.10 2.03 13.91
CA LEU A 98 -14.48 1.57 14.11
C LEU A 98 -15.10 2.06 15.43
N PHE A 99 -14.29 2.17 16.49
CA PHE A 99 -14.76 2.53 17.81
C PHE A 99 -14.61 4.02 18.13
N TYR A 100 -13.70 4.72 17.48
CA TYR A 100 -13.34 6.10 17.78
C TYR A 100 -13.16 6.93 16.51
N PRO A 101 -13.83 8.12 16.44
CA PRO A 101 -13.76 8.96 15.25
C PRO A 101 -12.46 9.78 15.10
N GLY A 102 -11.57 9.79 16.11
CA GLY A 102 -10.43 10.71 16.19
C GLY A 102 -9.41 10.62 15.05
N TYR A 103 -9.36 9.49 14.33
CA TYR A 103 -8.46 9.28 13.17
C TYR A 103 -9.22 9.19 11.84
N LEU A 104 -10.53 9.32 11.89
CA LEU A 104 -11.35 9.35 10.67
C LEU A 104 -11.24 10.70 9.97
N PRO A 105 -11.46 10.73 8.65
CA PRO A 105 -11.60 11.97 7.91
C PRO A 105 -12.65 12.89 8.56
N ASN A 106 -12.35 14.18 8.63
CA ASN A 106 -13.23 15.19 9.23
C ASN A 106 -14.57 15.33 8.49
N ASP A 107 -14.61 14.88 7.24
CA ASP A 107 -15.80 14.83 6.41
C ASP A 107 -16.59 13.53 6.67
N ASN A 108 -17.84 13.65 7.13
CA ASN A 108 -18.71 12.52 7.41
C ASN A 108 -18.96 11.61 6.18
N THR A 109 -18.80 12.13 4.96
CA THR A 109 -18.92 11.34 3.73
C THR A 109 -17.68 10.51 3.46
N GLY A 110 -16.50 10.98 3.85
CA GLY A 110 -15.23 10.28 3.66
C GLY A 110 -14.97 9.16 4.66
N SER A 111 -15.51 9.25 5.87
CA SER A 111 -15.21 8.30 6.94
C SER A 111 -15.72 6.89 6.65
N TRP A 112 -16.94 6.72 6.15
CA TRP A 112 -17.47 5.40 5.79
C TRP A 112 -16.77 4.79 4.57
N LEU A 113 -16.37 5.62 3.59
CA LEU A 113 -15.60 5.17 2.42
C LEU A 113 -14.23 4.66 2.85
N TYR A 114 -13.59 5.36 3.77
CA TYR A 114 -12.31 4.95 4.34
C TYR A 114 -12.43 3.58 5.03
N GLN A 115 -13.38 3.42 5.96
CA GLN A 115 -13.62 2.17 6.66
C GLN A 115 -13.99 1.02 5.72
N LEU A 116 -14.80 1.30 4.70
CA LEU A 116 -15.20 0.31 3.69
C LEU A 116 -14.00 -0.15 2.87
N SER A 117 -13.17 0.77 2.38
CA SER A 117 -11.98 0.43 1.59
C SER A 117 -10.96 -0.37 2.40
N GLU A 118 -10.71 0.00 3.67
CA GLU A 118 -9.85 -0.76 4.58
C GLU A 118 -10.38 -2.18 4.84
N THR A 119 -11.70 -2.31 5.03
CA THR A 119 -12.36 -3.62 5.24
C THR A 119 -12.23 -4.51 4.00
N ILE A 120 -12.48 -3.96 2.81
CA ILE A 120 -12.33 -4.69 1.54
C ILE A 120 -10.86 -5.11 1.35
N SER A 121 -9.92 -4.22 1.61
CA SER A 121 -8.48 -4.53 1.53
C SER A 121 -8.08 -5.68 2.45
N MET A 122 -8.57 -5.67 3.69
CA MET A 122 -8.33 -6.74 4.66
C MET A 122 -8.89 -8.08 4.18
N LEU A 123 -10.12 -8.11 3.67
CA LEU A 123 -10.74 -9.33 3.14
C LEU A 123 -9.96 -9.88 1.95
N ILE A 124 -9.51 -9.02 1.04
CA ILE A 124 -8.69 -9.42 -0.11
C ILE A 124 -7.33 -9.96 0.35
N CYS A 125 -6.68 -9.34 1.34
CA CYS A 125 -5.43 -9.84 1.91
C CYS A 125 -5.63 -11.24 2.53
N CYS A 126 -6.69 -11.46 3.29
CA CYS A 126 -7.03 -12.79 3.84
C CYS A 126 -7.24 -13.82 2.73
N LEU A 127 -7.95 -13.45 1.66
CA LEU A 127 -8.18 -14.32 0.51
C LEU A 127 -6.87 -14.64 -0.22
N LEU A 128 -6.00 -13.67 -0.44
CA LEU A 128 -4.69 -13.89 -1.06
C LEU A 128 -3.80 -14.82 -0.20
N ILE A 129 -3.79 -14.63 1.12
CA ILE A 129 -3.09 -15.52 2.06
C ILE A 129 -3.64 -16.94 1.93
N TYR A 130 -4.96 -17.12 1.89
CA TYR A 130 -5.58 -18.42 1.66
C TYR A 130 -5.14 -19.05 0.33
N LEU A 131 -5.12 -18.28 -0.76
CA LEU A 131 -4.68 -18.77 -2.07
C LEU A 131 -3.23 -19.23 -2.06
N ILE A 132 -2.32 -18.51 -1.37
CA ILE A 132 -0.90 -18.86 -1.27
C ILE A 132 -0.68 -20.14 -0.45
N TYR A 133 -1.35 -20.27 0.69
CA TYR A 133 -1.07 -21.40 1.60
C TYR A 133 -1.84 -22.69 1.25
N PHE A 134 -3.02 -22.55 0.61
CA PHE A 134 -3.89 -23.72 0.36
C PHE A 134 -4.06 -24.03 -1.14
N LYS A 135 -4.52 -23.07 -1.94
CA LYS A 135 -4.90 -23.35 -3.33
C LYS A 135 -3.73 -23.43 -4.29
N TYR A 136 -2.78 -22.49 -4.20
CA TYR A 136 -1.63 -22.39 -5.10
C TYR A 136 -0.29 -22.59 -4.38
N LYS A 137 -0.28 -23.41 -3.35
CA LYS A 137 0.88 -23.69 -2.50
C LYS A 137 2.11 -24.14 -3.31
N GLU A 138 1.90 -24.99 -4.32
CA GLU A 138 2.98 -25.54 -5.15
C GLU A 138 3.69 -24.48 -6.01
N THR A 139 2.99 -23.41 -6.37
CA THR A 139 3.55 -22.31 -7.18
C THR A 139 4.11 -21.18 -6.33
N SER A 140 3.93 -21.22 -5.02
CA SER A 140 4.34 -20.19 -4.10
C SER A 140 5.80 -20.30 -3.69
N ASP A 141 6.47 -19.17 -3.53
CA ASP A 141 7.89 -19.09 -3.15
C ASP A 141 8.07 -19.04 -1.61
N LEU A 142 7.25 -19.76 -0.83
CA LEU A 142 7.21 -19.70 0.64
C LEU A 142 8.57 -19.96 1.30
N MET A 143 9.40 -20.84 0.74
CA MET A 143 10.74 -21.11 1.30
C MET A 143 11.68 -19.90 1.21
N LEU A 144 11.59 -19.15 0.12
CA LEU A 144 12.39 -17.93 -0.07
C LEU A 144 11.85 -16.77 0.76
N ASP A 145 10.53 -16.69 0.89
CA ASP A 145 9.83 -15.65 1.65
C ASP A 145 10.10 -15.74 3.16
N ASN A 146 10.36 -16.93 3.69
CA ASN A 146 10.66 -17.15 5.11
C ASN A 146 12.03 -16.63 5.57
N LYS A 147 12.84 -16.03 4.72
CA LYS A 147 14.12 -15.41 5.14
C LYS A 147 13.93 -14.19 6.04
N ILE A 148 12.85 -13.41 5.83
CA ILE A 148 12.42 -12.35 6.75
C ILE A 148 10.97 -12.62 7.14
N PRO A 149 10.73 -13.39 8.20
CA PRO A 149 9.38 -13.65 8.69
C PRO A 149 8.76 -12.37 9.26
N PHE A 150 7.45 -12.23 9.10
CA PHE A 150 6.67 -11.04 9.42
C PHE A 150 6.87 -10.50 10.86
N TYR A 151 7.12 -11.38 11.83
CA TYR A 151 7.28 -10.97 13.24
C TYR A 151 8.51 -10.09 13.50
N TYR A 152 9.55 -10.15 12.64
CA TYR A 152 10.68 -9.22 12.73
C TYR A 152 10.30 -7.77 12.40
N LEU A 153 9.19 -7.56 11.71
CA LEU A 153 8.66 -6.24 11.40
C LEU A 153 7.56 -5.84 12.38
N VAL A 154 6.69 -6.78 12.73
CA VAL A 154 5.55 -6.55 13.62
C VAL A 154 5.99 -6.17 15.04
N ILE A 155 6.93 -6.93 15.64
CA ILE A 155 7.34 -6.70 17.03
C ILE A 155 8.00 -5.33 17.23
N PRO A 156 9.01 -4.91 16.45
CA PRO A 156 9.62 -3.59 16.62
C PRO A 156 8.65 -2.44 16.35
N SER A 157 7.76 -2.58 15.34
CA SER A 157 6.75 -1.58 15.02
C SER A 157 5.77 -1.39 16.18
N TYR A 158 5.36 -2.49 16.84
CA TYR A 158 4.45 -2.41 17.97
C TYR A 158 5.13 -1.79 19.21
N LEU A 159 6.37 -2.16 19.49
CA LEU A 159 7.15 -1.57 20.60
C LEU A 159 7.35 -0.07 20.38
N LEU A 160 7.66 0.35 19.15
CA LEU A 160 7.77 1.75 18.80
C LEU A 160 6.45 2.50 19.01
N ALA A 161 5.32 1.90 18.63
CA ALA A 161 4.00 2.49 18.79
C ALA A 161 3.59 2.69 20.26
N ILE A 162 4.05 1.83 21.16
CA ILE A 162 3.81 2.02 22.61
C ILE A 162 4.49 3.29 23.12
N VAL A 163 5.71 3.55 22.64
CA VAL A 163 6.54 4.68 23.10
C VAL A 163 6.17 5.97 22.38
N VAL A 164 5.97 5.89 21.06
CA VAL A 164 5.74 7.06 20.19
C VAL A 164 4.36 6.95 19.54
N LYS A 165 3.37 7.59 20.14
CA LYS A 165 1.99 7.66 19.64
C LYS A 165 1.36 9.01 19.94
N SER A 166 0.33 9.37 19.20
CA SER A 166 -0.54 10.50 19.52
C SER A 166 -1.66 10.07 20.48
N ASN A 167 -2.24 11.02 21.21
CA ASN A 167 -3.37 10.79 22.14
C ASN A 167 -4.65 11.43 21.56
N LEU A 168 -5.04 11.06 20.33
CA LEU A 168 -6.19 11.67 19.66
C LEU A 168 -7.52 11.19 20.22
N ASN A 169 -7.60 9.90 20.57
CA ASN A 169 -8.82 9.29 21.08
C ASN A 169 -8.85 9.19 22.63
N TYR A 170 -7.82 9.64 23.31
CA TYR A 170 -7.63 9.46 24.76
C TYR A 170 -7.77 7.99 25.22
N ASN A 171 -7.55 7.04 24.28
CA ASN A 171 -7.60 5.61 24.56
C ASN A 171 -6.27 4.97 24.17
N PHE A 172 -5.54 4.48 25.19
CA PHE A 172 -4.20 3.92 25.01
C PHE A 172 -4.14 2.83 23.92
N PHE A 173 -5.12 1.93 23.91
CA PHE A 173 -5.15 0.81 22.98
C PHE A 173 -5.38 1.26 21.52
N CYS A 174 -6.38 2.10 21.29
CA CYS A 174 -6.70 2.58 19.94
C CYS A 174 -5.61 3.50 19.38
N ASP A 175 -5.04 4.38 20.22
CA ASP A 175 -3.95 5.26 19.81
C ASP A 175 -2.68 4.47 19.48
N THR A 176 -2.38 3.41 20.27
CA THR A 176 -1.25 2.52 20.00
C THR A 176 -1.48 1.73 18.70
N ASN A 177 -2.67 1.17 18.47
CA ASN A 177 -2.97 0.41 17.26
C ASN A 177 -2.91 1.27 16.00
N TRP A 178 -3.36 2.51 16.07
CA TRP A 178 -3.21 3.45 14.97
C TRP A 178 -1.74 3.73 14.65
N ALA A 179 -0.95 4.12 15.65
CA ALA A 179 0.47 4.38 15.47
C ALA A 179 1.22 3.12 14.96
N PHE A 180 0.90 1.95 15.52
CA PHE A 180 1.44 0.68 15.06
C PHE A 180 1.15 0.40 13.59
N SER A 181 -0.10 0.65 13.14
CA SER A 181 -0.46 0.45 11.74
C SER A 181 0.38 1.32 10.80
N MET A 182 0.64 2.57 11.16
CA MET A 182 1.45 3.50 10.38
C MET A 182 2.93 3.06 10.31
N TYR A 183 3.50 2.62 11.44
CA TYR A 183 4.87 2.14 11.48
C TYR A 183 5.03 0.84 10.70
N LEU A 184 4.12 -0.11 10.90
CA LEU A 184 4.18 -1.39 10.18
C LEU A 184 3.99 -1.20 8.67
N GLU A 185 3.12 -0.28 8.22
CA GLU A 185 2.89 0.01 6.81
C GLU A 185 4.17 0.46 6.11
N THR A 186 4.99 1.25 6.78
CA THR A 186 6.28 1.72 6.25
C THR A 186 7.22 0.55 5.91
N PHE A 187 7.18 -0.53 6.69
CA PHE A 187 8.08 -1.68 6.55
C PHE A 187 7.44 -2.89 5.88
N ALA A 188 6.12 -2.94 5.74
CA ALA A 188 5.38 -4.11 5.26
C ALA A 188 5.79 -4.59 3.86
N ILE A 189 6.33 -3.70 3.02
CA ILE A 189 6.79 -4.02 1.66
C ILE A 189 8.17 -4.73 1.62
N PHE A 190 8.96 -4.69 2.70
CA PHE A 190 10.31 -5.24 2.71
C PHE A 190 10.39 -6.72 2.33
N PRO A 191 9.55 -7.65 2.85
CA PRO A 191 9.61 -9.04 2.44
C PRO A 191 9.39 -9.23 0.95
N GLN A 192 8.49 -8.43 0.33
CA GLN A 192 8.23 -8.46 -1.10
C GLN A 192 9.44 -8.01 -1.93
N ILE A 193 10.10 -6.92 -1.52
CA ILE A 193 11.32 -6.42 -2.19
C ILE A 193 12.43 -7.46 -2.08
N LEU A 194 12.62 -8.05 -0.90
CA LEU A 194 13.62 -9.08 -0.68
C LEU A 194 13.36 -10.31 -1.54
N LEU A 195 12.10 -10.76 -1.64
CA LEU A 195 11.72 -11.89 -2.48
C LEU A 195 12.10 -11.64 -3.95
N PHE A 196 11.88 -10.43 -4.48
CA PHE A 196 12.28 -10.07 -5.83
C PHE A 196 13.80 -10.00 -6.03
N THR A 197 14.54 -9.63 -5.00
CA THR A 197 16.02 -9.53 -5.08
C THR A 197 16.69 -10.90 -5.05
N ILE A 198 16.08 -11.88 -4.36
CA ILE A 198 16.64 -13.23 -4.20
C ILE A 198 16.26 -14.15 -5.36
N LYS A 199 15.12 -13.88 -6.01
CA LYS A 199 14.61 -14.65 -7.14
C LYS A 199 15.24 -14.23 -8.45
#